data_9c08ba99ddcc442023de3cc9b95ad24a
#
_entry.id   9c08ba99ddcc442023de3cc9b95ad24a
#
_cell.length_a   1.000
_cell.length_b   1.000
_cell.length_c   1.000
_cell.angle_alpha   90.00
_cell.angle_beta   90.00
_cell.angle_gamma   90.00
#
_symmetry.space_group_name_H-M   'P 1'
#
loop_
_entity.id
_entity.type
_entity.pdbx_description
1 polymer ?
#
loop_
_entity_poly.entity_id
_entity_poly.type
_entity_poly.pdbx_seq_one_letter_code
_entity_poly.pdbx_strand_id
1 'polypeptide(L)'
;MKSSFTYLSPHGKYEADLLTGDTEYGKNKVHAGWAVGSYYVKQMNDKDWFGIGAFPRFSMVSEFERGSKGASSNAFFSKLVGVSVTPTYAHKFDKKWSAAVGAEVNYVGLELQKNLQSLGQNATTQVEGESYALGWNAAANYAFDDKNEVGVVYRSRITHSLEADLKGYGVPGGPVYGNAYGCVTLPDSWAIGYNHKFDKKTRVELNATRTNWSTYDALNVYFDRPLVPGTPLNKSESDKNWKDGWRYAIGVEHELSDKYTVMAGYAYDESSIPYEGGDFMVPTGN
;
A
#
# COMPACT_ATOMS: atom_id res chain seq x y z
N MET A 1 -2.04 14.52 -21.01
CA MET A 1 -2.56 14.14 -19.69
C MET A 1 -3.33 12.85 -19.83
N LYS A 2 -3.11 11.87 -18.93
CA LYS A 2 -3.86 10.62 -18.84
C LYS A 2 -4.35 10.45 -17.41
N SER A 3 -5.56 9.93 -17.24
CA SER A 3 -6.10 9.58 -15.93
C SER A 3 -6.64 8.16 -15.96
N SER A 4 -6.48 7.44 -14.87
CA SER A 4 -7.02 6.09 -14.67
C SER A 4 -7.98 6.09 -13.49
N PHE A 5 -9.05 5.34 -13.64
CA PHE A 5 -10.07 5.13 -12.63
C PHE A 5 -10.24 3.63 -12.43
N THR A 6 -9.93 3.13 -11.26
CA THR A 6 -10.08 1.72 -10.93
C THR A 6 -11.12 1.57 -9.83
N TYR A 7 -12.17 0.81 -10.10
CA TYR A 7 -13.16 0.44 -9.11
C TYR A 7 -12.72 -0.85 -8.41
N LEU A 8 -12.61 -0.79 -7.10
CA LEU A 8 -12.22 -1.90 -6.25
C LEU A 8 -13.41 -2.33 -5.41
N SER A 9 -13.79 -3.60 -5.49
CA SER A 9 -14.88 -4.19 -4.70
C SER A 9 -14.32 -5.41 -3.93
N PRO A 10 -13.70 -5.19 -2.77
CA PRO A 10 -13.08 -6.25 -2.02
C PRO A 10 -14.14 -7.15 -1.36
N HIS A 11 -13.92 -8.46 -1.45
CA HIS A 11 -14.73 -9.46 -0.80
C HIS A 11 -13.77 -10.45 -0.13
N GLY A 12 -13.88 -10.60 1.17
CA GLY A 12 -13.04 -11.53 1.94
C GLY A 12 -13.86 -12.23 3.00
N LYS A 13 -13.50 -13.49 3.25
CA LYS A 13 -13.95 -14.26 4.41
C LYS A 13 -12.74 -14.54 5.26
N TYR A 14 -12.92 -14.68 6.56
CA TYR A 14 -11.87 -15.13 7.46
C TYR A 14 -12.34 -16.32 8.29
N GLU A 15 -11.37 -17.08 8.71
CA GLU A 15 -11.45 -18.14 9.68
C GLU A 15 -10.43 -17.84 10.77
N ALA A 16 -10.85 -17.83 12.02
CA ALA A 16 -10.00 -17.54 13.15
C ALA A 16 -10.16 -18.61 14.23
N ASP A 17 -9.07 -19.28 14.54
CA ASP A 17 -9.02 -20.21 15.67
C ASP A 17 -8.88 -19.42 16.97
N LEU A 18 -9.83 -19.61 17.86
CA LEU A 18 -9.88 -18.92 19.13
C LEU A 18 -9.11 -19.70 20.20
N LEU A 19 -8.59 -19.00 21.18
CA LEU A 19 -7.92 -19.63 22.33
C LEU A 19 -8.85 -20.57 23.14
N THR A 20 -10.16 -20.44 22.93
CA THR A 20 -11.18 -21.36 23.52
C THR A 20 -11.25 -22.71 22.82
N GLY A 21 -10.57 -22.91 21.70
CA GLY A 21 -10.64 -24.08 20.84
C GLY A 21 -11.78 -24.06 19.81
N ASP A 22 -12.57 -23.00 19.79
CA ASP A 22 -13.62 -22.80 18.79
C ASP A 22 -13.05 -22.10 17.56
N THR A 23 -13.65 -22.31 16.39
CA THR A 23 -13.32 -21.57 15.15
C THR A 23 -14.41 -20.56 14.83
N GLU A 24 -14.05 -19.30 14.63
CA GLU A 24 -14.94 -18.24 14.20
C GLU A 24 -14.82 -17.99 12.70
N TYR A 25 -15.95 -17.86 12.03
CA TYR A 25 -16.04 -17.52 10.62
C TYR A 25 -16.70 -16.15 10.47
N GLY A 26 -16.10 -15.31 9.62
CA GLY A 26 -16.65 -13.97 9.37
C GLY A 26 -16.33 -13.45 7.98
N LYS A 27 -16.77 -12.21 7.74
CA LYS A 27 -16.56 -11.51 6.46
C LYS A 27 -15.94 -10.16 6.70
N ASN A 28 -15.07 -9.75 5.77
CA ASN A 28 -14.63 -8.38 5.66
C ASN A 28 -15.82 -7.52 5.21
N LYS A 29 -16.02 -6.36 5.87
CA LYS A 29 -17.12 -5.41 5.63
C LYS A 29 -16.67 -4.19 4.81
N VAL A 30 -15.46 -4.21 4.28
CA VAL A 30 -14.92 -3.09 3.49
C VAL A 30 -15.83 -2.75 2.32
N HIS A 31 -16.21 -1.49 2.24
CA HIS A 31 -16.98 -0.96 1.12
C HIS A 31 -16.12 -0.82 -0.13
N ALA A 32 -16.77 -0.97 -1.29
CA ALA A 32 -16.13 -0.71 -2.56
C ALA A 32 -15.70 0.75 -2.68
N GLY A 33 -14.59 0.98 -3.36
CA GLY A 33 -13.99 2.30 -3.52
C GLY A 33 -13.34 2.52 -4.89
N TRP A 34 -12.88 3.73 -5.12
CA TRP A 34 -12.18 4.13 -6.34
C TRP A 34 -10.72 4.42 -6.05
N ALA A 35 -9.83 3.88 -6.89
CA ALA A 35 -8.44 4.29 -6.96
C ALA A 35 -8.26 5.14 -8.24
N VAL A 36 -7.78 6.37 -8.07
CA VAL A 36 -7.63 7.34 -9.16
C VAL A 36 -6.16 7.68 -9.32
N GLY A 37 -5.65 7.55 -10.54
CA GLY A 37 -4.33 8.00 -10.91
C GLY A 37 -4.40 9.05 -12.03
N SER A 38 -3.54 10.07 -11.98
CA SER A 38 -3.44 11.09 -13.01
C SER A 38 -1.98 11.38 -13.34
N TYR A 39 -1.70 11.54 -14.62
CA TYR A 39 -0.35 11.71 -15.13
C TYR A 39 -0.32 12.81 -16.20
N TYR A 40 0.64 13.68 -16.10
CA TYR A 40 0.94 14.69 -17.10
C TYR A 40 2.40 14.57 -17.53
N VAL A 41 2.66 14.61 -18.83
CA VAL A 41 4.01 14.60 -19.39
C VAL A 41 4.10 15.70 -20.43
N LYS A 42 5.19 16.47 -20.40
CA LYS A 42 5.52 17.52 -21.35
C LYS A 42 6.93 17.28 -21.89
N GLN A 43 7.05 17.24 -23.21
CA GLN A 43 8.34 17.30 -23.89
C GLN A 43 8.85 18.74 -23.82
N MET A 44 10.06 18.91 -23.31
CA MET A 44 10.72 20.21 -23.17
C MET A 44 11.56 20.54 -24.40
N ASN A 45 12.22 19.53 -24.95
CA ASN A 45 12.99 19.55 -26.19
C ASN A 45 13.15 18.12 -26.73
N ASP A 46 13.97 17.90 -27.77
CA ASP A 46 14.13 16.60 -28.42
C ASP A 46 14.69 15.48 -27.50
N LYS A 47 15.28 15.85 -26.37
CA LYS A 47 15.94 14.91 -25.44
C LYS A 47 15.35 14.90 -24.04
N ASP A 48 14.59 15.94 -23.68
CA ASP A 48 14.19 16.16 -22.29
C ASP A 48 12.67 16.19 -22.12
N TRP A 49 12.19 15.54 -21.10
CA TRP A 49 10.78 15.50 -20.69
C TRP A 49 10.65 15.80 -19.22
N PHE A 50 9.60 16.49 -18.88
CA PHE A 50 9.13 16.67 -17.54
C PHE A 50 7.78 15.98 -17.38
N GLY A 51 7.61 15.24 -16.29
CA GLY A 51 6.35 14.58 -15.93
C GLY A 51 5.95 14.85 -14.48
N ILE A 52 4.67 14.75 -14.20
CA ILE A 52 4.14 14.71 -12.85
C ILE A 52 3.05 13.65 -12.78
N GLY A 53 3.13 12.76 -11.79
CA GLY A 53 2.13 11.75 -11.51
C GLY A 53 1.52 11.97 -10.13
N ALA A 54 0.21 11.73 -9.99
CA ALA A 54 -0.47 11.63 -8.72
C ALA A 54 -1.25 10.32 -8.69
N PHE A 55 -0.97 9.45 -7.72
CA PHE A 55 -1.54 8.09 -7.68
C PHE A 55 -1.53 7.51 -6.26
N PRO A 56 -2.46 6.57 -5.95
CA PRO A 56 -2.41 5.83 -4.70
C PRO A 56 -1.15 4.96 -4.61
N ARG A 57 -0.47 5.00 -3.46
CA ARG A 57 0.64 4.12 -3.15
C ARG A 57 0.43 3.50 -1.78
N PHE A 58 0.33 2.16 -1.72
CA PHE A 58 0.13 1.39 -0.49
C PHE A 58 -1.12 1.82 0.31
N SER A 59 -2.27 1.79 -0.34
CA SER A 59 -3.55 2.00 0.32
C SER A 59 -4.19 0.66 0.69
N MET A 60 -4.73 0.59 1.89
CA MET A 60 -5.30 -0.62 2.47
C MET A 60 -6.44 -0.27 3.42
N VAL A 61 -7.51 -1.04 3.37
CA VAL A 61 -8.61 -0.93 4.32
C VAL A 61 -9.06 -2.34 4.72
N SER A 62 -9.20 -2.58 6.00
CA SER A 62 -9.87 -3.77 6.53
C SER A 62 -10.92 -3.37 7.56
N GLU A 63 -12.06 -4.02 7.53
CA GLU A 63 -13.17 -3.78 8.46
C GLU A 63 -13.86 -5.10 8.78
N PHE A 64 -14.03 -5.39 10.06
CA PHE A 64 -14.67 -6.58 10.59
C PHE A 64 -15.77 -6.24 11.57
N GLU A 65 -16.57 -7.20 11.95
CA GLU A 65 -17.61 -7.00 12.94
C GLU A 65 -17.00 -6.70 14.32
N ARG A 66 -17.36 -5.55 14.91
CA ARG A 66 -16.82 -5.10 16.20
C ARG A 66 -17.03 -6.11 17.33
N GLY A 67 -18.10 -6.90 17.27
CA GLY A 67 -18.43 -7.93 18.25
C GLY A 67 -17.82 -9.30 17.98
N SER A 68 -17.04 -9.46 16.90
CA SER A 68 -16.42 -10.75 16.59
C SER A 68 -15.35 -11.09 17.63
N LYS A 69 -15.30 -12.35 18.06
CA LYS A 69 -14.33 -12.81 19.07
C LYS A 69 -12.91 -12.80 18.52
N GLY A 70 -12.73 -13.10 17.21
CA GLY A 70 -11.46 -13.04 16.53
C GLY A 70 -10.92 -11.61 16.42
N ALA A 71 -11.76 -10.63 16.01
CA ALA A 71 -11.38 -9.22 15.95
C ALA A 71 -11.37 -8.53 17.33
N SER A 72 -11.88 -9.17 18.36
CA SER A 72 -12.01 -8.59 19.70
C SER A 72 -10.67 -8.44 20.43
N SER A 73 -9.70 -9.26 20.10
CA SER A 73 -8.33 -9.15 20.61
C SER A 73 -7.41 -8.38 19.64
N ASN A 74 -7.95 -7.94 18.49
CA ASN A 74 -7.20 -7.34 17.39
C ASN A 74 -7.92 -6.10 16.86
N ALA A 75 -7.37 -5.46 15.83
CA ALA A 75 -8.03 -4.35 15.17
C ALA A 75 -9.27 -4.81 14.40
N PHE A 76 -10.43 -4.24 14.66
CA PHE A 76 -11.65 -4.49 13.88
C PHE A 76 -11.79 -3.49 12.71
N PHE A 77 -11.08 -2.37 12.75
CA PHE A 77 -10.98 -1.42 11.66
C PHE A 77 -9.54 -0.96 11.50
N SER A 78 -9.04 -1.02 10.27
CA SER A 78 -7.73 -0.51 9.89
C SER A 78 -7.83 0.13 8.53
N LYS A 79 -7.38 1.37 8.42
CA LYS A 79 -7.34 2.13 7.18
C LYS A 79 -6.00 2.83 7.07
N LEU A 80 -5.30 2.57 5.97
CA LEU A 80 -4.12 3.31 5.56
C LEU A 80 -4.37 3.78 4.13
N VAL A 81 -4.32 5.07 3.90
CA VAL A 81 -4.44 5.67 2.57
C VAL A 81 -3.15 6.40 2.26
N GLY A 82 -2.42 5.88 1.28
CA GLY A 82 -1.19 6.48 0.76
C GLY A 82 -1.42 7.09 -0.62
N VAL A 83 -1.04 8.35 -0.78
CA VAL A 83 -1.08 9.05 -2.07
C VAL A 83 0.26 9.70 -2.35
N SER A 84 0.79 9.44 -3.55
CA SER A 84 2.06 10.02 -4.00
C SER A 84 1.86 11.04 -5.09
N VAL A 85 2.61 12.12 -5.01
CA VAL A 85 2.83 13.08 -6.10
C VAL A 85 4.31 13.03 -6.49
N THR A 86 4.57 12.74 -7.79
CA THR A 86 5.93 12.47 -8.28
C THR A 86 6.29 13.36 -9.47
N PRO A 87 6.85 14.55 -9.25
CA PRO A 87 7.55 15.28 -10.31
C PRO A 87 8.78 14.48 -10.75
N THR A 88 8.93 14.32 -12.06
CA THR A 88 9.97 13.46 -12.66
C THR A 88 10.56 14.15 -13.88
N TYR A 89 11.88 14.14 -13.99
CA TYR A 89 12.63 14.56 -15.15
C TYR A 89 13.20 13.33 -15.86
N ALA A 90 13.08 13.29 -17.19
CA ALA A 90 13.62 12.24 -18.03
C ALA A 90 14.49 12.81 -19.14
N HIS A 91 15.61 12.13 -19.42
CA HIS A 91 16.57 12.48 -20.46
C HIS A 91 16.81 11.30 -21.39
N LYS A 92 16.79 11.57 -22.69
CA LYS A 92 17.15 10.63 -23.74
C LYS A 92 18.58 10.91 -24.21
N PHE A 93 19.51 10.05 -23.83
CA PHE A 93 20.95 10.19 -24.19
C PHE A 93 21.15 9.98 -25.69
N ASP A 94 20.56 8.93 -26.24
CA ASP A 94 20.62 8.55 -27.63
C ASP A 94 19.35 7.81 -28.09
N LYS A 95 19.41 7.11 -29.23
CA LYS A 95 18.27 6.34 -29.76
C LYS A 95 17.93 5.10 -28.90
N LYS A 96 18.88 4.62 -28.07
CA LYS A 96 18.75 3.40 -27.29
C LYS A 96 18.56 3.67 -25.80
N TRP A 97 19.23 4.67 -25.23
CA TRP A 97 19.28 4.92 -23.80
C TRP A 97 18.46 6.12 -23.38
N SER A 98 17.67 5.94 -22.35
CA SER A 98 17.04 7.03 -21.60
C SER A 98 17.03 6.72 -20.11
N ALA A 99 17.02 7.77 -19.30
CA ALA A 99 16.87 7.63 -17.85
C ALA A 99 15.95 8.71 -17.30
N ALA A 100 15.42 8.46 -16.12
CA ALA A 100 14.58 9.42 -15.41
C ALA A 100 14.90 9.40 -13.92
N VAL A 101 14.72 10.55 -13.28
CA VAL A 101 14.80 10.71 -11.82
C VAL A 101 13.66 11.61 -11.36
N GLY A 102 13.05 11.27 -10.24
CA GLY A 102 11.95 12.03 -9.67
C GLY A 102 12.02 12.11 -8.16
N ALA A 103 11.53 13.22 -7.62
CA ALA A 103 11.18 13.31 -6.22
C ALA A 103 9.79 12.70 -6.00
N GLU A 104 9.50 12.30 -4.78
CA GLU A 104 8.20 11.80 -4.40
C GLU A 104 7.77 12.49 -3.09
N VAL A 105 6.63 13.14 -3.12
CA VAL A 105 5.93 13.61 -1.91
C VAL A 105 4.82 12.62 -1.66
N ASN A 106 4.88 11.94 -0.52
CA ASN A 106 3.88 10.97 -0.14
C ASN A 106 3.08 11.46 1.07
N TYR A 107 1.77 11.36 0.98
CA TYR A 107 0.83 11.54 2.07
C TYR A 107 0.36 10.18 2.55
N VAL A 108 0.27 10.01 3.86
CA VAL A 108 -0.34 8.85 4.51
C VAL A 108 -1.37 9.33 5.53
N GLY A 109 -2.61 8.84 5.39
CA GLY A 109 -3.64 8.90 6.43
C GLY A 109 -3.83 7.52 7.05
N LEU A 110 -3.82 7.46 8.37
CA LEU A 110 -3.97 6.22 9.15
C LEU A 110 -5.16 6.35 10.10
N GLU A 111 -5.99 5.31 10.15
CA GLU A 111 -7.02 5.14 11.18
C GLU A 111 -7.02 3.68 11.65
N LEU A 112 -6.87 3.47 12.95
CA LEU A 112 -6.91 2.17 13.60
C LEU A 112 -7.95 2.18 14.72
N GLN A 113 -8.82 1.14 14.74
CA GLN A 113 -9.75 0.94 15.83
C GLN A 113 -9.60 -0.48 16.36
N LYS A 114 -9.45 -0.62 17.68
CA LYS A 114 -9.18 -1.88 18.35
C LYS A 114 -10.08 -2.04 19.56
N ASN A 115 -10.59 -3.26 19.77
CA ASN A 115 -11.23 -3.63 21.03
C ASN A 115 -10.16 -3.88 22.11
N LEU A 116 -10.46 -3.50 23.34
CA LEU A 116 -9.63 -3.70 24.51
C LEU A 116 -10.37 -4.62 25.49
N GLN A 117 -10.60 -5.87 25.08
CA GLN A 117 -11.41 -6.82 25.84
C GLN A 117 -10.92 -7.05 27.28
N SER A 118 -9.61 -7.01 27.52
CA SER A 118 -9.03 -7.11 28.85
C SER A 118 -9.49 -6.00 29.81
N LEU A 119 -10.01 -4.89 29.28
CA LEU A 119 -10.49 -3.74 30.04
C LEU A 119 -12.03 -3.66 30.12
N GLY A 120 -12.74 -4.54 29.40
CA GLY A 120 -14.19 -4.60 29.39
C GLY A 120 -14.78 -4.83 28.00
N GLN A 121 -15.99 -5.37 27.94
CA GLN A 121 -16.66 -5.75 26.68
C GLN A 121 -16.87 -4.58 25.70
N ASN A 122 -16.92 -3.34 26.20
CA ASN A 122 -17.16 -2.14 25.40
C ASN A 122 -15.94 -1.23 25.30
N ALA A 123 -14.78 -1.65 25.84
CA ALA A 123 -13.58 -0.87 25.79
C ALA A 123 -12.97 -0.91 24.37
N THR A 124 -12.71 0.29 23.82
CA THR A 124 -12.12 0.44 22.49
C THR A 124 -11.12 1.57 22.46
N THR A 125 -10.14 1.46 21.56
CA THR A 125 -9.29 2.59 21.18
C THR A 125 -9.49 2.94 19.73
N GLN A 126 -9.31 4.23 19.42
CA GLN A 126 -9.17 4.76 18.09
C GLN A 126 -7.89 5.60 18.04
N VAL A 127 -7.09 5.38 16.99
CA VAL A 127 -5.90 6.18 16.68
C VAL A 127 -6.07 6.68 15.26
N GLU A 128 -6.03 8.00 15.07
CA GLU A 128 -6.25 8.64 13.78
C GLU A 128 -5.21 9.74 13.56
N GLY A 129 -4.49 9.69 12.45
CA GLY A 129 -3.46 10.68 12.15
C GLY A 129 -3.03 10.66 10.70
N GLU A 130 -2.22 11.65 10.35
CA GLU A 130 -1.69 11.83 9.01
C GLU A 130 -0.22 12.23 9.02
N SER A 131 0.47 12.01 7.91
CA SER A 131 1.87 12.38 7.75
C SER A 131 2.21 12.62 6.29
N TYR A 132 3.16 13.53 6.08
CA TYR A 132 3.82 13.75 4.81
C TYR A 132 5.29 13.35 4.92
N ALA A 133 5.79 12.64 3.90
CA ALA A 133 7.18 12.25 3.85
C ALA A 133 7.72 12.29 2.42
N LEU A 134 9.04 12.33 2.30
CA LEU A 134 9.72 12.45 1.03
C LEU A 134 10.40 11.14 0.62
N GLY A 135 10.30 10.84 -0.65
CA GLY A 135 11.03 9.77 -1.30
C GLY A 135 11.58 10.21 -2.65
N TRP A 136 12.08 9.27 -3.40
CA TRP A 136 12.59 9.48 -4.74
C TRP A 136 12.40 8.23 -5.60
N ASN A 137 12.49 8.41 -6.90
CA ASN A 137 12.49 7.31 -7.86
C ASN A 137 13.53 7.55 -8.94
N ALA A 138 14.01 6.46 -9.54
CA ALA A 138 14.89 6.48 -10.68
C ALA A 138 14.49 5.38 -11.66
N ALA A 139 14.65 5.64 -12.94
CA ALA A 139 14.37 4.68 -14.00
C ALA A 139 15.42 4.77 -15.09
N ALA A 140 15.65 3.64 -15.76
CA ALA A 140 16.43 3.57 -16.98
C ALA A 140 15.71 2.69 -18.00
N ASN A 141 15.81 3.03 -19.25
CA ASN A 141 15.26 2.26 -20.35
C ASN A 141 16.31 2.05 -21.43
N TYR A 142 16.34 0.85 -22.00
CA TYR A 142 17.22 0.49 -23.10
C TYR A 142 16.43 -0.19 -24.22
N ALA A 143 16.46 0.42 -25.40
CA ALA A 143 15.90 -0.13 -26.64
C ALA A 143 17.00 -0.93 -27.39
N PHE A 144 16.87 -2.24 -27.44
CA PHE A 144 17.77 -3.10 -28.23
C PHE A 144 17.64 -2.78 -29.70
N ASP A 145 16.39 -2.62 -30.15
CA ASP A 145 15.96 -2.30 -31.49
C ASP A 145 14.56 -1.62 -31.46
N ASP A 146 13.93 -1.43 -32.61
CA ASP A 146 12.61 -0.78 -32.74
C ASP A 146 11.45 -1.64 -32.15
N LYS A 147 11.72 -2.92 -31.86
CA LYS A 147 10.72 -3.86 -31.35
C LYS A 147 10.94 -4.26 -29.90
N ASN A 148 12.16 -4.18 -29.41
CA ASN A 148 12.56 -4.76 -28.12
C ASN A 148 13.13 -3.68 -27.20
N GLU A 149 12.54 -3.54 -26.01
CA GLU A 149 13.05 -2.64 -24.99
C GLU A 149 12.93 -3.24 -23.60
N VAL A 150 13.84 -2.87 -22.72
CA VAL A 150 13.83 -3.22 -21.30
C VAL A 150 13.87 -1.95 -20.47
N GLY A 151 13.06 -1.90 -19.44
CA GLY A 151 13.05 -0.82 -18.47
C GLY A 151 13.27 -1.33 -17.06
N VAL A 152 13.97 -0.56 -16.25
CA VAL A 152 14.14 -0.80 -14.81
C VAL A 152 13.71 0.45 -14.06
N VAL A 153 12.95 0.25 -12.98
CA VAL A 153 12.50 1.35 -12.10
C VAL A 153 12.83 0.97 -10.66
N TYR A 154 13.36 1.93 -9.92
CA TYR A 154 13.49 1.88 -8.47
C TYR A 154 12.65 2.97 -7.82
N ARG A 155 11.97 2.64 -6.74
CA ARG A 155 11.30 3.59 -5.85
C ARG A 155 11.84 3.43 -4.45
N SER A 156 12.24 4.51 -3.82
CA SER A 156 12.80 4.48 -2.47
C SER A 156 11.75 4.09 -1.43
N ARG A 157 12.22 3.55 -0.31
CA ARG A 157 11.40 3.49 0.90
C ARG A 157 11.08 4.90 1.39
N ILE A 158 9.96 5.04 2.10
CA ILE A 158 9.51 6.30 2.69
C ILE A 158 9.08 6.03 4.12
N THR A 159 9.74 6.66 5.08
CA THR A 159 9.38 6.53 6.49
C THR A 159 8.53 7.73 6.90
N HIS A 160 7.34 7.45 7.39
CA HIS A 160 6.41 8.41 7.96
C HIS A 160 6.54 8.39 9.48
N SER A 161 6.79 9.55 10.06
CA SER A 161 6.59 9.80 11.48
C SER A 161 5.16 10.29 11.66
N LEU A 162 4.36 9.52 12.40
CA LEU A 162 2.95 9.78 12.61
C LEU A 162 2.77 10.40 14.00
N GLU A 163 2.08 11.52 14.04
CA GLU A 163 1.44 12.06 15.22
C GLU A 163 -0.06 11.95 15.02
N ALA A 164 -0.76 11.33 15.96
CA ALA A 164 -2.14 10.92 15.80
C ALA A 164 -2.96 11.20 17.06
N ASP A 165 -4.24 11.47 16.89
CA ASP A 165 -5.20 11.56 17.97
C ASP A 165 -5.46 10.17 18.57
N LEU A 166 -5.41 10.07 19.90
CA LEU A 166 -5.78 8.89 20.66
C LEU A 166 -7.13 9.12 21.34
N LYS A 167 -8.07 8.19 21.13
CA LYS A 167 -9.36 8.18 21.83
C LYS A 167 -9.60 6.80 22.43
N GLY A 168 -9.86 6.73 23.74
CA GLY A 168 -10.26 5.51 24.45
C GLY A 168 -11.67 5.65 24.99
N TYR A 169 -12.50 4.65 24.73
CA TYR A 169 -13.89 4.61 25.20
C TYR A 169 -14.15 3.33 26.00
N GLY A 170 -15.05 3.41 26.98
CA GLY A 170 -15.40 2.25 27.80
C GLY A 170 -14.27 1.71 28.65
N VAL A 171 -13.20 2.47 28.84
CA VAL A 171 -12.05 2.10 29.68
C VAL A 171 -12.33 2.45 31.15
N PRO A 172 -11.76 1.70 32.12
CA PRO A 172 -11.85 2.04 33.53
C PRO A 172 -11.34 3.46 33.80
N GLY A 173 -12.12 4.24 34.56
CA GLY A 173 -11.81 5.64 34.86
C GLY A 173 -12.42 6.66 33.90
N GLY A 174 -13.12 6.22 32.86
CA GLY A 174 -13.81 7.09 31.89
C GLY A 174 -13.05 7.26 30.56
N PRO A 175 -13.57 8.07 29.65
CA PRO A 175 -12.93 8.28 28.34
C PRO A 175 -11.53 8.87 28.46
N VAL A 176 -10.62 8.41 27.60
CA VAL A 176 -9.25 8.91 27.51
C VAL A 176 -9.06 9.62 26.17
N TYR A 177 -8.48 10.82 26.22
CA TYR A 177 -8.07 11.60 25.05
C TYR A 177 -6.61 11.98 25.20
N GLY A 178 -5.83 11.81 24.14
CA GLY A 178 -4.40 12.08 24.14
C GLY A 178 -3.82 11.99 22.74
N ASN A 179 -2.51 11.86 22.66
CA ASN A 179 -1.79 11.71 21.41
C ASN A 179 -1.11 10.33 21.35
N ALA A 180 -1.03 9.82 20.12
CA ALA A 180 -0.28 8.63 19.79
C ALA A 180 0.83 8.96 18.80
N TYR A 181 1.96 8.27 18.92
CA TYR A 181 3.15 8.49 18.11
C TYR A 181 3.63 7.15 17.55
N GLY A 182 4.05 7.14 16.31
CA GLY A 182 4.60 5.94 15.70
C GLY A 182 5.28 6.22 14.37
N CYS A 183 5.93 5.21 13.83
CA CYS A 183 6.54 5.28 12.50
C CYS A 183 5.98 4.16 11.62
N VAL A 184 5.70 4.51 10.37
CA VAL A 184 5.34 3.53 9.34
C VAL A 184 6.30 3.70 8.18
N THR A 185 7.00 2.63 7.81
CA THR A 185 7.89 2.63 6.66
C THR A 185 7.23 1.93 5.48
N LEU A 186 6.95 2.70 4.43
CA LEU A 186 6.54 2.17 3.15
C LEU A 186 7.76 1.60 2.42
N PRO A 187 7.68 0.35 1.89
CA PRO A 187 8.82 -0.34 1.33
C PRO A 187 9.35 0.31 0.05
N ASP A 188 10.63 0.13 -0.19
CA ASP A 188 11.21 0.33 -1.51
C ASP A 188 10.83 -0.80 -2.46
N SER A 189 10.91 -0.52 -3.76
CA SER A 189 10.59 -1.50 -4.78
C SER A 189 11.47 -1.37 -6.02
N TRP A 190 11.71 -2.50 -6.65
CA TRP A 190 12.37 -2.64 -7.94
C TRP A 190 11.39 -3.25 -8.93
N ALA A 191 11.32 -2.69 -10.12
CA ALA A 191 10.57 -3.27 -11.22
C ALA A 191 11.47 -3.37 -12.45
N ILE A 192 11.39 -4.51 -13.14
CA ILE A 192 11.96 -4.71 -14.46
C ILE A 192 10.84 -5.07 -15.42
N GLY A 193 10.79 -4.39 -16.56
CA GLY A 193 9.82 -4.64 -17.62
C GLY A 193 10.52 -4.90 -18.94
N TYR A 194 10.03 -5.86 -19.71
CA TYR A 194 10.45 -6.12 -21.07
C TYR A 194 9.24 -5.97 -22.00
N ASN A 195 9.39 -5.16 -23.03
CA ASN A 195 8.36 -4.90 -24.03
C ASN A 195 8.81 -5.44 -25.38
N HIS A 196 7.94 -6.22 -26.04
CA HIS A 196 8.14 -6.73 -27.39
C HIS A 196 6.99 -6.32 -28.30
N LYS A 197 7.32 -5.67 -29.43
CA LYS A 197 6.37 -5.33 -30.50
C LYS A 197 6.43 -6.41 -31.58
N PHE A 198 5.43 -7.28 -31.66
CA PHE A 198 5.34 -8.29 -32.72
C PHE A 198 5.19 -7.64 -34.09
N ASP A 199 4.32 -6.64 -34.16
CA ASP A 199 4.05 -5.83 -35.33
C ASP A 199 3.67 -4.37 -34.93
N LYS A 200 3.11 -3.61 -35.87
CA LYS A 200 2.69 -2.22 -35.62
C LYS A 200 1.47 -2.09 -34.70
N LYS A 201 0.73 -3.17 -34.51
CA LYS A 201 -0.55 -3.18 -33.78
C LYS A 201 -0.50 -3.95 -32.47
N THR A 202 0.45 -4.89 -32.34
CA THR A 202 0.48 -5.83 -31.21
C THR A 202 1.76 -5.69 -30.44
N ARG A 203 1.64 -5.46 -29.12
CA ARG A 203 2.77 -5.51 -28.19
C ARG A 203 2.46 -6.37 -26.97
N VAL A 204 3.49 -6.97 -26.42
CA VAL A 204 3.44 -7.74 -25.17
C VAL A 204 4.44 -7.16 -24.20
N GLU A 205 4.05 -7.03 -22.95
CA GLU A 205 4.89 -6.60 -21.85
C GLU A 205 4.97 -7.69 -20.80
N LEU A 206 6.19 -8.01 -20.36
CA LEU A 206 6.48 -8.83 -19.19
C LEU A 206 7.04 -7.93 -18.09
N ASN A 207 6.55 -8.09 -16.88
CA ASN A 207 7.00 -7.29 -15.75
C ASN A 207 7.25 -8.17 -14.53
N ALA A 208 8.35 -7.90 -13.81
CA ALA A 208 8.63 -8.45 -12.51
C ALA A 208 8.90 -7.30 -11.54
N THR A 209 8.17 -7.24 -10.44
CA THR A 209 8.34 -6.23 -9.39
C THR A 209 8.67 -6.92 -8.09
N ARG A 210 9.73 -6.50 -7.42
CA ARG A 210 10.04 -6.87 -6.05
C ARG A 210 9.70 -5.71 -5.12
N THR A 211 8.96 -5.99 -4.07
CA THR A 211 8.67 -5.04 -2.99
C THR A 211 9.29 -5.54 -1.70
N ASN A 212 10.14 -4.71 -1.08
CA ASN A 212 10.93 -5.08 0.09
C ASN A 212 10.12 -4.88 1.38
N TRP A 213 9.04 -5.67 1.53
CA TRP A 213 8.13 -5.62 2.69
C TRP A 213 8.78 -6.03 4.02
N SER A 214 9.96 -6.67 4.00
CA SER A 214 10.74 -6.94 5.21
C SER A 214 11.08 -5.68 6.01
N THR A 215 10.93 -4.49 5.43
CA THR A 215 11.03 -3.20 6.16
C THR A 215 9.86 -2.93 7.10
N TYR A 216 8.74 -3.65 6.94
CA TYR A 216 7.58 -3.59 7.83
C TYR A 216 7.65 -4.73 8.84
N ASP A 217 8.62 -4.64 9.73
CA ASP A 217 8.95 -5.64 10.74
C ASP A 217 8.02 -5.56 11.97
N ALA A 218 7.71 -4.34 12.40
CA ALA A 218 6.80 -4.10 13.52
C ALA A 218 6.01 -2.80 13.35
N LEU A 219 4.83 -2.76 13.95
CA LEU A 219 4.05 -1.54 14.17
C LEU A 219 4.03 -1.22 15.66
N ASN A 220 4.77 -0.20 16.05
CA ASN A 220 4.85 0.28 17.42
C ASN A 220 4.17 1.63 17.54
N VAL A 221 3.17 1.71 18.42
CA VAL A 221 2.42 2.93 18.72
C VAL A 221 2.59 3.27 20.20
N TYR A 222 3.07 4.46 20.46
CA TYR A 222 3.30 4.98 21.80
C TYR A 222 2.26 6.06 22.13
N PHE A 223 1.77 6.07 23.36
CA PHE A 223 0.77 7.02 23.83
C PHE A 223 1.39 8.00 24.81
N ASP A 224 0.99 9.28 24.72
CA ASP A 224 1.45 10.33 25.64
C ASP A 224 0.94 10.11 27.08
N ARG A 225 -0.08 9.28 27.25
CA ARG A 225 -0.65 8.87 28.53
C ARG A 225 -1.15 7.44 28.50
N PRO A 226 -1.20 6.76 29.66
CA PRO A 226 -1.78 5.41 29.73
C PRO A 226 -3.25 5.39 29.34
N LEU A 227 -3.67 4.33 28.64
CA LEU A 227 -5.08 4.08 28.33
C LEU A 227 -5.94 3.84 29.60
N VAL A 228 -5.32 3.37 30.67
CA VAL A 228 -5.93 3.23 31.98
C VAL A 228 -5.05 3.99 32.98
N PRO A 229 -5.58 4.99 33.70
CA PRO A 229 -4.82 5.74 34.68
C PRO A 229 -4.16 4.83 35.72
N GLY A 230 -2.89 5.08 36.01
CA GLY A 230 -2.12 4.28 37.00
C GLY A 230 -1.59 2.94 36.49
N THR A 231 -1.74 2.62 35.21
CA THR A 231 -1.18 1.41 34.59
C THR A 231 -0.07 1.74 33.61
N PRO A 232 0.81 0.78 33.24
CA PRO A 232 1.85 1.00 32.22
C PRO A 232 1.35 0.86 30.76
N LEU A 233 0.03 0.93 30.52
CA LEU A 233 -0.58 0.75 29.18
C LEU A 233 -0.42 2.01 28.31
N ASN A 234 0.83 2.38 28.02
CA ASN A 234 1.20 3.55 27.23
C ASN A 234 1.80 3.20 25.85
N LYS A 235 1.71 1.93 25.43
CA LYS A 235 2.18 1.48 24.11
C LYS A 235 1.37 0.31 23.59
N SER A 236 1.34 0.17 22.27
CA SER A 236 0.86 -1.01 21.56
C SER A 236 1.95 -1.46 20.59
N GLU A 237 2.46 -2.66 20.76
CA GLU A 237 3.50 -3.25 19.92
C GLU A 237 2.90 -4.43 19.17
N SER A 238 3.24 -4.55 17.89
CA SER A 238 2.76 -5.63 17.02
C SER A 238 3.83 -5.98 16.02
N ASP A 239 4.47 -7.14 16.23
CA ASP A 239 5.43 -7.69 15.27
C ASP A 239 4.68 -8.09 14.01
N LYS A 240 5.24 -7.75 12.86
CA LYS A 240 4.67 -8.05 11.54
C LYS A 240 5.49 -9.09 10.80
N ASN A 241 6.82 -9.03 10.90
CA ASN A 241 7.74 -9.98 10.31
C ASN A 241 7.46 -10.28 8.83
N TRP A 242 7.04 -9.24 8.08
CA TRP A 242 6.69 -9.40 6.68
C TRP A 242 7.91 -9.77 5.85
N LYS A 243 7.70 -10.47 4.74
CA LYS A 243 8.74 -10.92 3.81
C LYS A 243 8.67 -10.12 2.53
N ASP A 244 9.81 -9.99 1.85
CA ASP A 244 9.85 -9.44 0.51
C ASP A 244 9.02 -10.29 -0.44
N GLY A 245 8.23 -9.64 -1.27
CA GLY A 245 7.33 -10.30 -2.22
C GLY A 245 7.63 -9.94 -3.66
N TRP A 246 7.38 -10.87 -4.56
CA TRP A 246 7.44 -10.67 -5.99
C TRP A 246 6.04 -10.59 -6.61
N ARG A 247 5.92 -9.74 -7.59
CA ARG A 247 4.78 -9.70 -8.51
C ARG A 247 5.27 -9.91 -9.91
N TYR A 248 4.69 -10.86 -10.62
CA TYR A 248 4.94 -11.14 -12.02
C TYR A 248 3.70 -10.78 -12.83
N ALA A 249 3.87 -10.07 -13.93
CA ALA A 249 2.75 -9.68 -14.78
C ALA A 249 3.08 -9.85 -16.26
N ILE A 250 2.06 -10.19 -17.02
CA ILE A 250 2.07 -10.19 -18.47
C ILE A 250 0.90 -9.33 -18.96
N GLY A 251 1.17 -8.46 -19.92
CA GLY A 251 0.18 -7.63 -20.59
C GLY A 251 0.28 -7.75 -22.10
N VAL A 252 -0.86 -7.71 -22.76
CA VAL A 252 -0.98 -7.68 -24.22
C VAL A 252 -1.82 -6.48 -24.61
N GLU A 253 -1.35 -5.74 -25.60
CA GLU A 253 -2.09 -4.65 -26.23
C GLU A 253 -2.21 -4.92 -27.71
N HIS A 254 -3.41 -4.73 -28.25
CA HIS A 254 -3.69 -4.90 -29.68
C HIS A 254 -4.58 -3.78 -30.21
N GLU A 255 -4.11 -3.08 -31.24
CA GLU A 255 -4.86 -2.06 -31.95
C GLU A 255 -5.82 -2.71 -32.96
N LEU A 256 -7.11 -2.77 -32.64
CA LEU A 256 -8.15 -3.29 -33.54
C LEU A 256 -8.37 -2.35 -34.72
N SER A 257 -8.26 -1.05 -34.49
CA SER A 257 -8.40 0.00 -35.51
C SER A 257 -7.75 1.29 -35.00
N ASP A 258 -7.71 2.33 -35.83
CA ASP A 258 -7.20 3.66 -35.46
C ASP A 258 -7.94 4.29 -34.26
N LYS A 259 -9.11 3.75 -33.89
CA LYS A 259 -9.94 4.26 -32.78
C LYS A 259 -9.99 3.36 -31.56
N TYR A 260 -9.70 2.07 -31.71
CA TYR A 260 -9.91 1.08 -30.65
C TYR A 260 -8.65 0.26 -30.40
N THR A 261 -8.24 0.24 -29.16
CA THR A 261 -7.16 -0.62 -28.65
C THR A 261 -7.72 -1.50 -27.53
N VAL A 262 -7.45 -2.78 -27.59
CA VAL A 262 -7.82 -3.76 -26.56
C VAL A 262 -6.59 -4.11 -25.76
N MET A 263 -6.74 -4.19 -24.44
CA MET A 263 -5.68 -4.59 -23.51
C MET A 263 -6.19 -5.73 -22.65
N ALA A 264 -5.33 -6.72 -22.42
CA ALA A 264 -5.57 -7.80 -21.46
C ALA A 264 -4.28 -8.05 -20.67
N GLY A 265 -4.42 -8.48 -19.43
CA GLY A 265 -3.26 -8.79 -18.60
C GLY A 265 -3.59 -9.77 -17.50
N TYR A 266 -2.55 -10.43 -17.03
CA TYR A 266 -2.59 -11.32 -15.88
C TYR A 266 -1.42 -10.97 -14.95
N ALA A 267 -1.67 -11.01 -13.64
CA ALA A 267 -0.64 -10.82 -12.65
C ALA A 267 -0.74 -11.89 -11.56
N TYR A 268 0.41 -12.33 -11.10
CA TYR A 268 0.58 -13.19 -9.94
C TYR A 268 1.37 -12.43 -8.88
N ASP A 269 0.80 -12.31 -7.68
CA ASP A 269 1.41 -11.66 -6.53
C ASP A 269 1.74 -12.71 -5.46
N GLU A 270 3.00 -12.71 -4.99
CA GLU A 270 3.39 -13.49 -3.82
C GLU A 270 2.93 -12.79 -2.55
N SER A 271 2.37 -13.52 -1.60
CA SER A 271 2.02 -12.97 -0.30
C SER A 271 3.27 -12.60 0.49
N SER A 272 3.38 -11.33 0.89
CA SER A 272 4.43 -10.86 1.79
C SER A 272 4.13 -11.11 3.25
N ILE A 273 2.88 -11.45 3.59
CA ILE A 273 2.42 -11.66 4.95
C ILE A 273 2.65 -13.12 5.32
N PRO A 274 3.42 -13.42 6.39
CA PRO A 274 3.62 -14.79 6.83
C PRO A 274 2.29 -15.38 7.36
N TYR A 275 2.06 -16.66 7.12
CA TYR A 275 0.85 -17.36 7.56
C TYR A 275 0.65 -17.27 9.08
N GLU A 276 1.73 -17.41 9.84
CA GLU A 276 1.71 -17.36 11.31
C GLU A 276 1.70 -15.92 11.88
N GLY A 277 1.85 -14.89 11.04
CA GLY A 277 1.90 -13.47 11.43
C GLY A 277 0.73 -12.66 10.90
N GLY A 278 -0.29 -13.33 10.35
CA GLY A 278 -1.50 -12.68 9.86
C GLY A 278 -2.30 -12.08 11.02
N ASP A 279 -2.77 -10.87 10.83
CA ASP A 279 -3.66 -10.19 11.78
C ASP A 279 -4.85 -9.54 11.07
N PHE A 280 -5.83 -9.08 11.83
CA PHE A 280 -7.01 -8.41 11.29
C PHE A 280 -6.74 -7.02 10.73
N MET A 281 -5.57 -6.43 10.99
CA MET A 281 -5.18 -5.15 10.37
C MET A 281 -4.92 -5.33 8.88
N VAL A 282 -4.26 -6.43 8.52
CA VAL A 282 -3.94 -6.77 7.14
C VAL A 282 -4.17 -8.27 6.96
N PRO A 283 -5.37 -8.68 6.60
CA PRO A 283 -5.68 -10.09 6.42
C PRO A 283 -4.87 -10.67 5.26
N THR A 284 -4.34 -11.88 5.46
CA THR A 284 -3.70 -12.66 4.40
C THR A 284 -4.76 -13.13 3.42
N GLY A 285 -4.52 -12.97 2.12
CA GLY A 285 -5.25 -13.71 1.09
C GLY A 285 -4.46 -14.97 0.71
N ASN A 286 -5.13 -16.10 0.63
CA ASN A 286 -4.61 -17.28 -0.05
C ASN A 286 -4.91 -17.20 -1.53
#